data_9ae3957dff0dd7e5ea4a95f23eeeb174
#
_entry.id   9ae3957dff0dd7e5ea4a95f23eeeb174
#
_cell.length_a   1.000
_cell.length_b   1.000
_cell.length_c   1.000
_cell.angle_alpha   90.00
_cell.angle_beta   90.00
_cell.angle_gamma   90.00
#
_symmetry.space_group_name_H-M   'P 1'
#
loop_
_entity.id
_entity.type
_entity.pdbx_description
1 polymer ?
#
loop_
_entity_poly.entity_id
_entity_poly.type
_entity_poly.pdbx_seq_one_letter_code
_entity_poly.pdbx_strand_id
1 'polypeptide(L)'
;MEPCLEIRSLSAVLPNGQRVLRSVSLTVQPGEVRALVGESGAGKTMIGKAVLGVLPKSVRIVEGEMLIEGESLGRLDAKARRTLIGARTALIPQDPLTALNPSRRIGPQTTDRLVRILGWSGEKADERIRQLLQEVQIREPERVLKCYPHELSGGMRQRVLIAAAFAAEPRLIVADEPTTALDVTVQKQILRLIAQLQRNHGTALLFVTHDLGVVAKISQKVSVLYAGKVVEEAATADLFASPQHPYTRALIAATPRYTDPYASLMPVNETVLAGLADEIAGADRAWRPSHG
;
A
#
# COMPACT_ATOMS: atom_id res chain seq x y z
N MET A 1 -13.38 -10.98 -14.94
CA MET A 1 -12.60 -11.52 -13.82
C MET A 1 -12.99 -10.76 -12.57
N GLU A 2 -13.09 -11.47 -11.46
CA GLU A 2 -13.41 -10.86 -10.17
C GLU A 2 -12.23 -10.03 -9.65
N PRO A 3 -12.46 -8.82 -9.09
CA PRO A 3 -11.39 -7.99 -8.54
C PRO A 3 -10.67 -8.65 -7.36
N CYS A 4 -9.36 -8.45 -7.23
CA CYS A 4 -8.62 -8.86 -6.03
C CYS A 4 -9.03 -8.05 -4.80
N LEU A 5 -9.36 -6.77 -4.99
CA LEU A 5 -9.86 -5.87 -3.96
C LEU A 5 -10.98 -5.00 -4.56
N GLU A 6 -12.07 -4.88 -3.82
CA GLU A 6 -13.11 -3.90 -4.08
C GLU A 6 -13.48 -3.18 -2.78
N ILE A 7 -13.43 -1.88 -2.80
CA ILE A 7 -13.87 -1.01 -1.70
C ILE A 7 -15.05 -0.20 -2.24
N ARG A 8 -16.18 -0.23 -1.51
CA ARG A 8 -17.42 0.45 -1.86
C ARG A 8 -17.78 1.44 -0.76
N SER A 9 -17.71 2.73 -1.07
CA SER A 9 -18.16 3.85 -0.22
C SER A 9 -17.67 3.79 1.24
N LEU A 10 -16.40 3.38 1.45
CA LEU A 10 -15.83 3.18 2.78
C LEU A 10 -15.68 4.50 3.52
N SER A 11 -16.32 4.63 4.68
CA SER A 11 -16.16 5.76 5.60
C SER A 11 -15.64 5.29 6.95
N ALA A 12 -14.69 6.04 7.51
CA ALA A 12 -14.11 5.74 8.82
C ALA A 12 -13.94 7.01 9.64
N VAL A 13 -14.11 6.88 10.95
CA VAL A 13 -14.10 7.98 11.92
C VAL A 13 -13.17 7.72 13.10
N LEU A 14 -12.69 8.80 13.71
CA LEU A 14 -12.06 8.82 15.03
C LEU A 14 -13.12 8.86 16.14
N PRO A 15 -12.76 8.61 17.43
CA PRO A 15 -13.70 8.64 18.56
C PRO A 15 -14.40 10.00 18.75
N ASN A 16 -13.76 11.09 18.34
CA ASN A 16 -14.32 12.43 18.37
C ASN A 16 -15.30 12.72 17.20
N GLY A 17 -15.59 11.72 16.37
CA GLY A 17 -16.46 11.87 15.20
C GLY A 17 -15.78 12.43 13.94
N GLN A 18 -14.52 12.82 14.01
CA GLN A 18 -13.78 13.31 12.85
C GLN A 18 -13.60 12.20 11.81
N ARG A 19 -13.99 12.46 10.56
CA ARG A 19 -13.85 11.53 9.45
C ARG A 19 -12.38 11.47 8.99
N VAL A 20 -11.85 10.25 8.87
CA VAL A 20 -10.52 9.97 8.32
C VAL A 20 -10.59 9.37 6.93
N LEU A 21 -11.71 8.70 6.59
CA LEU A 21 -12.04 8.26 5.23
C LEU A 21 -13.48 8.69 4.90
N ARG A 22 -13.71 9.09 3.63
CA ARG A 22 -14.95 9.72 3.16
C ARG A 22 -15.43 9.05 1.90
N SER A 23 -16.34 8.05 2.06
CA SER A 23 -16.96 7.29 0.95
C SER A 23 -15.94 6.83 -0.10
N VAL A 24 -14.81 6.28 0.36
CA VAL A 24 -13.75 5.80 -0.53
C VAL A 24 -14.25 4.61 -1.31
N SER A 25 -14.17 4.69 -2.64
CA SER A 25 -14.43 3.57 -3.54
C SER A 25 -13.22 3.38 -4.44
N LEU A 26 -12.75 2.15 -4.56
CA LEU A 26 -11.69 1.78 -5.50
C LEU A 26 -11.70 0.27 -5.75
N THR A 27 -11.14 -0.13 -6.88
CA THR A 27 -11.08 -1.55 -7.30
C THR A 27 -9.67 -1.86 -7.80
N VAL A 28 -9.11 -3.00 -7.40
CA VAL A 28 -7.81 -3.50 -7.91
C VAL A 28 -8.04 -4.82 -8.63
N GLN A 29 -7.70 -4.88 -9.91
CA GLN A 29 -7.84 -6.07 -10.74
C GLN A 29 -6.68 -7.06 -10.51
N PRO A 30 -6.85 -8.36 -10.82
CA PRO A 30 -5.75 -9.31 -10.81
C PRO A 30 -4.58 -8.83 -11.67
N GLY A 31 -3.37 -8.86 -11.12
CA GLY A 31 -2.14 -8.41 -11.79
C GLY A 31 -2.04 -6.89 -12.03
N GLU A 32 -3.01 -6.09 -11.56
CA GLU A 32 -2.97 -4.62 -11.66
C GLU A 32 -2.06 -4.04 -10.57
N VAL A 33 -1.28 -3.03 -10.94
CA VAL A 33 -0.65 -2.10 -9.99
C VAL A 33 -1.48 -0.83 -9.96
N ARG A 34 -2.24 -0.64 -8.89
CA ARG A 34 -2.98 0.59 -8.62
C ARG A 34 -2.21 1.47 -7.65
N ALA A 35 -1.87 2.67 -8.07
CA ALA A 35 -1.26 3.65 -7.19
C ALA A 35 -2.33 4.43 -6.40
N LEU A 36 -2.02 4.68 -5.13
CA LEU A 36 -2.79 5.54 -4.25
C LEU A 36 -1.92 6.73 -3.86
N VAL A 37 -2.22 7.91 -4.39
CA VAL A 37 -1.38 9.10 -4.25
C VAL A 37 -2.10 10.23 -3.53
N GLY A 38 -1.33 11.17 -2.98
CA GLY A 38 -1.82 12.34 -2.27
C GLY A 38 -0.79 12.82 -1.24
N GLU A 39 -1.00 13.98 -0.65
CA GLU A 39 -0.13 14.52 0.38
C GLU A 39 -0.07 13.67 1.65
N SER A 40 0.89 13.95 2.53
CA SER A 40 0.94 13.34 3.86
C SER A 40 -0.36 13.64 4.61
N GLY A 41 -0.93 12.63 5.29
CA GLY A 41 -2.20 12.79 5.98
C GLY A 41 -3.46 12.64 5.10
N ALA A 42 -3.34 12.48 3.78
CA ALA A 42 -4.50 12.29 2.90
C ALA A 42 -5.34 11.03 3.17
N GLY A 43 -4.88 10.10 4.02
CA GLY A 43 -5.61 8.86 4.35
C GLY A 43 -5.11 7.61 3.62
N LYS A 44 -4.06 7.70 2.80
CA LYS A 44 -3.53 6.57 2.00
C LYS A 44 -3.20 5.34 2.84
N THR A 45 -2.32 5.50 3.84
CA THR A 45 -1.95 4.43 4.79
C THR A 45 -3.16 3.87 5.55
N MET A 46 -4.19 4.71 5.81
CA MET A 46 -5.41 4.28 6.48
C MET A 46 -6.22 3.30 5.62
N ILE A 47 -6.31 3.54 4.31
CA ILE A 47 -6.92 2.59 3.37
C ILE A 47 -6.13 1.27 3.36
N GLY A 48 -4.81 1.31 3.24
CA GLY A 48 -3.97 0.12 3.31
C GLY A 48 -4.17 -0.69 4.59
N LYS A 49 -4.21 0.00 5.76
CA LYS A 49 -4.48 -0.63 7.06
C LYS A 49 -5.89 -1.21 7.16
N ALA A 50 -6.89 -0.56 6.56
CA ALA A 50 -8.25 -1.09 6.50
C ALA A 50 -8.30 -2.42 5.74
N VAL A 51 -7.69 -2.46 4.55
CA VAL A 51 -7.59 -3.66 3.70
C VAL A 51 -6.89 -4.82 4.44
N LEU A 52 -5.83 -4.52 5.18
CA LEU A 52 -5.07 -5.51 5.95
C LEU A 52 -5.71 -5.88 7.30
N GLY A 53 -6.83 -5.23 7.68
CA GLY A 53 -7.52 -5.49 8.95
C GLY A 53 -6.73 -5.06 10.19
N VAL A 54 -5.81 -4.10 10.05
CA VAL A 54 -4.92 -3.59 11.11
C VAL A 54 -5.12 -2.10 11.40
N LEU A 55 -6.36 -1.63 11.26
CA LEU A 55 -6.71 -0.27 11.66
C LEU A 55 -6.37 -0.03 13.14
N PRO A 56 -5.90 1.18 13.50
CA PRO A 56 -5.79 1.57 14.90
C PRO A 56 -7.12 1.40 15.64
N LYS A 57 -7.07 1.00 16.90
CA LYS A 57 -8.29 0.82 17.74
C LYS A 57 -9.13 2.09 17.85
N SER A 58 -8.51 3.25 17.66
CA SER A 58 -9.17 4.56 17.63
C SER A 58 -9.89 4.87 16.33
N VAL A 59 -9.78 4.03 15.29
CA VAL A 59 -10.45 4.24 14.00
C VAL A 59 -11.52 3.19 13.80
N ARG A 60 -12.75 3.65 13.56
CA ARG A 60 -13.91 2.77 13.33
C ARG A 60 -14.44 2.98 11.91
N ILE A 61 -14.63 1.89 11.17
CA ILE A 61 -15.42 1.90 9.93
C ILE A 61 -16.88 2.04 10.30
N VAL A 62 -17.55 3.01 9.70
CA VAL A 62 -18.97 3.34 9.98
C VAL A 62 -19.88 3.12 8.79
N GLU A 63 -19.31 3.09 7.58
CA GLU A 63 -20.06 2.85 6.33
C GLU A 63 -19.19 2.13 5.32
N GLY A 64 -19.84 1.50 4.34
CA GLY A 64 -19.21 0.90 3.19
C GLY A 64 -18.82 -0.56 3.42
N GLU A 65 -18.27 -1.13 2.36
CA GLU A 65 -17.92 -2.54 2.32
C GLU A 65 -16.54 -2.73 1.66
N MET A 66 -15.82 -3.74 2.12
CA MET A 66 -14.58 -4.20 1.49
C MET A 66 -14.68 -5.68 1.16
N LEU A 67 -14.34 -6.02 -0.09
CA LEU A 67 -14.33 -7.38 -0.58
C LEU A 67 -12.93 -7.74 -1.06
N ILE A 68 -12.47 -8.94 -0.72
CA ILE A 68 -11.26 -9.57 -1.25
C ILE A 68 -11.71 -10.80 -2.05
N GLU A 69 -11.42 -10.81 -3.35
CA GLU A 69 -11.89 -11.86 -4.28
C GLU A 69 -13.40 -12.14 -4.11
N GLY A 70 -14.22 -11.06 -4.07
CA GLY A 70 -15.69 -11.13 -3.91
C GLY A 70 -16.18 -11.44 -2.49
N GLU A 71 -15.31 -11.85 -1.57
CA GLU A 71 -15.68 -12.19 -0.21
C GLU A 71 -15.69 -10.97 0.71
N SER A 72 -16.87 -10.64 1.25
CA SER A 72 -17.08 -9.45 2.08
C SER A 72 -16.45 -9.59 3.46
N LEU A 73 -15.49 -8.72 3.78
CA LEU A 73 -14.79 -8.72 5.07
C LEU A 73 -15.74 -8.39 6.25
N GLY A 74 -16.78 -7.61 6.00
CA GLY A 74 -17.76 -7.21 7.02
C GLY A 74 -18.69 -8.34 7.47
N ARG A 75 -18.89 -9.35 6.62
CA ARG A 75 -19.76 -10.51 6.89
C ARG A 75 -19.06 -11.64 7.64
N LEU A 76 -17.73 -11.60 7.70
CA LEU A 76 -16.92 -12.62 8.34
C LEU A 76 -16.74 -12.33 9.83
N ASP A 77 -16.72 -13.38 10.64
CA ASP A 77 -16.26 -13.27 12.02
C ASP A 77 -14.77 -12.89 12.09
N ALA A 78 -14.29 -12.50 13.26
CA ALA A 78 -12.94 -12.01 13.44
C ALA A 78 -11.85 -13.05 13.08
N LYS A 79 -12.13 -14.36 13.24
CA LYS A 79 -11.21 -15.45 12.94
C LYS A 79 -11.16 -15.69 11.43
N ALA A 80 -12.31 -15.87 10.78
CA ALA A 80 -12.42 -16.08 9.34
C ALA A 80 -11.83 -14.90 8.56
N ARG A 81 -12.17 -13.66 8.95
CA ARG A 81 -11.61 -12.45 8.35
C ARG A 81 -10.08 -12.39 8.46
N ARG A 82 -9.50 -12.71 9.61
CA ARG A 82 -8.05 -12.75 9.81
C ARG A 82 -7.39 -13.83 8.96
N THR A 83 -8.02 -14.98 8.84
CA THR A 83 -7.53 -16.08 8.01
C THR A 83 -7.56 -15.70 6.53
N LEU A 84 -8.67 -15.13 6.04
CA LEU A 84 -8.78 -14.68 4.65
C LEU A 84 -7.74 -13.62 4.31
N ILE A 85 -7.67 -12.53 5.10
CA ILE A 85 -6.68 -11.47 4.91
C ILE A 85 -5.28 -12.06 4.95
N GLY A 86 -4.97 -12.86 5.98
CA GLY A 86 -3.65 -13.48 6.13
C GLY A 86 -3.28 -14.46 5.02
N ALA A 87 -4.24 -15.08 4.34
CA ALA A 87 -3.98 -15.98 3.23
C ALA A 87 -3.84 -15.23 1.89
N ARG A 88 -4.65 -14.19 1.67
CA ARG A 88 -4.81 -13.52 0.36
C ARG A 88 -4.03 -12.22 0.21
N THR A 89 -3.67 -11.56 1.33
CA THR A 89 -3.01 -10.25 1.27
C THR A 89 -1.65 -10.27 1.94
N ALA A 90 -0.75 -9.36 1.55
CA ALA A 90 0.52 -9.12 2.23
C ALA A 90 0.82 -7.62 2.32
N LEU A 91 1.77 -7.26 3.16
CA LEU A 91 2.27 -5.91 3.35
C LEU A 91 3.75 -5.81 2.97
N ILE A 92 4.11 -4.83 2.17
CA ILE A 92 5.47 -4.30 2.10
C ILE A 92 5.45 -2.98 2.88
N PRO A 93 6.06 -2.90 4.05
CA PRO A 93 5.97 -1.74 4.94
C PRO A 93 6.89 -0.61 4.51
N GLN A 94 6.61 0.59 5.03
CA GLN A 94 7.38 1.81 4.79
C GLN A 94 8.76 1.76 5.44
N ASP A 95 8.84 1.34 6.69
CA ASP A 95 10.09 1.31 7.46
C ASP A 95 10.55 -0.13 7.72
N PRO A 96 11.64 -0.57 7.08
CA PRO A 96 12.20 -1.90 7.30
C PRO A 96 12.84 -2.08 8.67
N LEU A 97 13.12 -1.00 9.40
CA LEU A 97 13.73 -1.07 10.73
C LEU A 97 12.74 -1.53 11.79
N THR A 98 11.49 -1.07 11.68
CA THR A 98 10.43 -1.38 12.66
C THR A 98 9.61 -2.62 12.29
N ALA A 99 9.66 -3.04 11.03
CA ALA A 99 8.86 -4.17 10.54
C ALA A 99 9.38 -5.55 10.97
N LEU A 100 10.68 -5.67 11.22
CA LEU A 100 11.32 -6.90 11.67
C LEU A 100 11.57 -6.83 13.19
N ASN A 101 11.26 -7.93 13.90
CA ASN A 101 11.55 -8.03 15.32
C ASN A 101 13.08 -8.16 15.53
N PRO A 102 13.74 -7.20 16.21
CA PRO A 102 15.18 -7.17 16.37
C PRO A 102 15.72 -8.35 17.20
N SER A 103 14.89 -8.96 18.04
CA SER A 103 15.27 -10.08 18.93
C SER A 103 15.07 -11.46 18.28
N ARG A 104 14.60 -11.53 17.02
CA ARG A 104 14.39 -12.78 16.30
C ARG A 104 15.25 -12.84 15.04
N ARG A 105 15.71 -14.04 14.69
CA ARG A 105 16.41 -14.25 13.41
C ARG A 105 15.46 -14.08 12.23
N ILE A 106 16.01 -13.79 11.07
CA ILE A 106 15.26 -13.53 9.82
C ILE A 106 14.42 -14.75 9.40
N GLY A 107 14.99 -15.95 9.37
CA GLY A 107 14.32 -17.17 8.91
C GLY A 107 12.95 -17.37 9.55
N PRO A 108 12.87 -17.54 10.89
CA PRO A 108 11.58 -17.74 11.57
C PRO A 108 10.55 -16.63 11.33
N GLN A 109 10.98 -15.38 11.11
CA GLN A 109 10.06 -14.26 10.87
C GLN A 109 9.46 -14.30 9.47
N THR A 110 10.25 -14.73 8.49
CA THR A 110 9.82 -14.78 7.07
C THR A 110 8.97 -16.01 6.78
N THR A 111 9.10 -17.09 7.57
CA THR A 111 8.32 -18.33 7.39
C THR A 111 7.09 -18.43 8.28
N ASP A 112 6.97 -17.62 9.35
CA ASP A 112 5.85 -17.67 10.31
C ASP A 112 4.47 -17.66 9.62
N ARG A 113 4.28 -16.84 8.59
CA ARG A 113 3.01 -16.76 7.85
C ARG A 113 2.71 -18.03 7.08
N LEU A 114 3.72 -18.60 6.41
CA LEU A 114 3.57 -19.82 5.60
C LEU A 114 3.18 -21.01 6.49
N VAL A 115 3.83 -21.12 7.65
CA VAL A 115 3.59 -22.22 8.58
C VAL A 115 2.30 -22.03 9.37
N ARG A 116 2.10 -20.87 10.01
CA ARG A 116 1.00 -20.65 10.97
C ARG A 116 -0.34 -20.31 10.33
N ILE A 117 -0.34 -19.68 9.16
CA ILE A 117 -1.58 -19.27 8.48
C ILE A 117 -1.90 -20.21 7.33
N LEU A 118 -0.90 -20.56 6.50
CA LEU A 118 -1.10 -21.40 5.33
C LEU A 118 -0.90 -22.91 5.62
N GLY A 119 -0.43 -23.28 6.81
CA GLY A 119 -0.26 -24.67 7.22
C GLY A 119 0.85 -25.42 6.49
N TRP A 120 1.84 -24.71 5.92
CA TRP A 120 2.96 -25.36 5.23
C TRP A 120 3.90 -26.04 6.22
N SER A 121 4.58 -27.11 5.78
CA SER A 121 5.69 -27.67 6.54
C SER A 121 6.85 -26.66 6.63
N GLY A 122 7.65 -26.75 7.70
CA GLY A 122 8.82 -25.90 7.88
C GLY A 122 9.79 -25.99 6.69
N GLU A 123 10.04 -27.21 6.21
CA GLU A 123 10.93 -27.45 5.06
C GLU A 123 10.45 -26.75 3.79
N LYS A 124 9.14 -26.86 3.46
CA LYS A 124 8.54 -26.20 2.31
C LYS A 124 8.63 -24.67 2.45
N ALA A 125 8.36 -24.16 3.64
CA ALA A 125 8.42 -22.73 3.91
C ALA A 125 9.85 -22.18 3.79
N ASP A 126 10.84 -22.91 4.32
CA ASP A 126 12.25 -22.55 4.24
C ASP A 126 12.75 -22.56 2.79
N GLU A 127 12.39 -23.59 2.01
CA GLU A 127 12.76 -23.68 0.61
C GLU A 127 12.17 -22.50 -0.20
N ARG A 128 10.90 -22.21 0.02
CA ARG A 128 10.22 -21.08 -0.65
C ARG A 128 10.90 -19.74 -0.35
N ILE A 129 11.25 -19.50 0.92
CA ILE A 129 11.93 -18.25 1.30
C ILE A 129 13.33 -18.18 0.69
N ARG A 130 14.09 -19.28 0.63
CA ARG A 130 15.40 -19.29 -0.06
C ARG A 130 15.29 -18.88 -1.51
N GLN A 131 14.33 -19.46 -2.24
CA GLN A 131 14.08 -19.12 -3.64
C GLN A 131 13.79 -17.62 -3.80
N LEU A 132 12.89 -17.06 -2.99
CA LEU A 132 12.57 -15.65 -3.06
C LEU A 132 13.71 -14.73 -2.62
N LEU A 133 14.53 -15.13 -1.65
CA LEU A 133 15.73 -14.37 -1.30
C LEU A 133 16.73 -14.31 -2.48
N GLN A 134 16.80 -15.35 -3.30
CA GLN A 134 17.58 -15.33 -4.54
C GLN A 134 16.96 -14.40 -5.59
N GLU A 135 15.62 -14.49 -5.78
CA GLU A 135 14.89 -13.59 -6.68
C GLU A 135 15.07 -12.11 -6.32
N VAL A 136 15.11 -11.79 -5.02
CA VAL A 136 15.42 -10.42 -4.54
C VAL A 136 16.93 -10.12 -4.50
N GLN A 137 17.76 -10.94 -5.17
CA GLN A 137 19.19 -10.73 -5.34
C GLN A 137 19.99 -10.74 -4.02
N ILE A 138 19.58 -11.53 -3.04
CA ILE A 138 20.39 -11.86 -1.86
C ILE A 138 21.30 -13.03 -2.21
N ARG A 139 22.61 -12.79 -2.23
CA ARG A 139 23.62 -13.76 -2.71
C ARG A 139 23.79 -14.96 -1.77
N GLU A 140 23.61 -14.76 -0.45
CA GLU A 140 23.85 -15.77 0.59
C GLU A 140 22.57 -15.98 1.44
N PRO A 141 21.50 -16.59 0.89
CA PRO A 141 20.22 -16.75 1.59
C PRO A 141 20.38 -17.48 2.93
N GLU A 142 21.15 -18.56 2.96
CA GLU A 142 21.36 -19.39 4.16
C GLU A 142 21.99 -18.61 5.32
N ARG A 143 22.94 -17.73 5.01
CA ARG A 143 23.55 -16.85 5.99
C ARG A 143 22.53 -15.83 6.49
N VAL A 144 21.81 -15.17 5.57
CA VAL A 144 20.83 -14.12 5.90
C VAL A 144 19.70 -14.66 6.77
N LEU A 145 19.20 -15.87 6.52
CA LEU A 145 18.17 -16.50 7.33
C LEU A 145 18.60 -16.71 8.81
N LYS A 146 19.91 -16.88 9.05
CA LYS A 146 20.49 -17.03 10.40
C LYS A 146 20.80 -15.70 11.08
N CYS A 147 20.86 -14.58 10.34
CA CYS A 147 21.13 -13.26 10.87
C CYS A 147 19.95 -12.71 11.67
N TYR A 148 20.26 -11.75 12.55
CA TYR A 148 19.29 -10.83 13.14
C TYR A 148 19.11 -9.59 12.26
N PRO A 149 18.00 -8.86 12.38
CA PRO A 149 17.77 -7.65 11.56
C PRO A 149 18.90 -6.62 11.64
N HIS A 150 19.49 -6.39 12.81
CA HIS A 150 20.57 -5.42 13.00
C HIS A 150 21.87 -5.75 12.28
N GLU A 151 22.07 -7.01 11.87
CA GLU A 151 23.24 -7.46 11.10
C GLU A 151 23.09 -7.21 9.59
N LEU A 152 21.92 -6.69 9.14
CA LEU A 152 21.61 -6.44 7.74
C LEU A 152 21.56 -4.92 7.46
N SER A 153 22.03 -4.52 6.28
CA SER A 153 21.83 -3.14 5.79
C SER A 153 20.34 -2.83 5.57
N GLY A 154 19.97 -1.54 5.52
CA GLY A 154 18.58 -1.12 5.26
C GLY A 154 18.02 -1.70 3.95
N GLY A 155 18.80 -1.64 2.87
CA GLY A 155 18.41 -2.24 1.59
C GLY A 155 18.26 -3.76 1.64
N MET A 156 19.09 -4.47 2.42
CA MET A 156 18.94 -5.92 2.62
C MET A 156 17.67 -6.25 3.41
N ARG A 157 17.35 -5.51 4.48
CA ARG A 157 16.11 -5.68 5.24
C ARG A 157 14.89 -5.47 4.35
N GLN A 158 14.91 -4.44 3.49
CA GLN A 158 13.83 -4.19 2.55
C GLN A 158 13.65 -5.35 1.56
N ARG A 159 14.74 -5.89 1.01
CA ARG A 159 14.70 -7.07 0.14
C ARG A 159 14.12 -8.30 0.85
N VAL A 160 14.49 -8.54 2.10
CA VAL A 160 13.93 -9.61 2.94
C VAL A 160 12.43 -9.45 3.14
N LEU A 161 11.95 -8.23 3.43
CA LEU A 161 10.53 -7.94 3.61
C LEU A 161 9.74 -8.12 2.31
N ILE A 162 10.31 -7.72 1.18
CA ILE A 162 9.72 -7.97 -0.15
C ILE A 162 9.61 -9.47 -0.41
N ALA A 163 10.69 -10.24 -0.19
CA ALA A 163 10.68 -11.69 -0.34
C ALA A 163 9.59 -12.33 0.54
N ALA A 164 9.50 -11.94 1.82
CA ALA A 164 8.48 -12.43 2.74
C ALA A 164 7.05 -12.08 2.29
N ALA A 165 6.83 -10.91 1.69
CA ALA A 165 5.54 -10.50 1.18
C ALA A 165 5.07 -11.39 0.01
N PHE A 166 5.98 -11.73 -0.92
CA PHE A 166 5.67 -12.58 -2.08
C PHE A 166 5.68 -14.10 -1.75
N ALA A 167 6.26 -14.52 -0.62
CA ALA A 167 6.44 -15.93 -0.30
C ALA A 167 5.13 -16.72 -0.22
N ALA A 168 4.08 -16.10 0.29
CA ALA A 168 2.76 -16.72 0.46
C ALA A 168 1.90 -16.68 -0.81
N GLU A 169 2.45 -16.25 -1.94
CA GLU A 169 1.73 -16.08 -3.22
C GLU A 169 0.41 -15.31 -3.05
N PRO A 170 0.47 -14.11 -2.44
CA PRO A 170 -0.74 -13.36 -2.14
C PRO A 170 -1.41 -12.88 -3.44
N ARG A 171 -2.73 -12.74 -3.40
CA ARG A 171 -3.50 -12.14 -4.49
C ARG A 171 -3.32 -10.64 -4.57
N LEU A 172 -3.11 -10.02 -3.39
CA LEU A 172 -2.93 -8.58 -3.26
C LEU A 172 -1.77 -8.27 -2.30
N ILE A 173 -0.89 -7.37 -2.70
CA ILE A 173 0.09 -6.76 -1.80
C ILE A 173 -0.25 -5.29 -1.62
N VAL A 174 -0.33 -4.82 -0.38
CA VAL A 174 -0.31 -3.40 -0.03
C VAL A 174 1.16 -3.01 0.15
N ALA A 175 1.66 -2.12 -0.70
CA ALA A 175 3.01 -1.56 -0.58
C ALA A 175 2.89 -0.12 -0.06
N ASP A 176 3.13 0.07 1.23
CA ASP A 176 2.97 1.37 1.89
C ASP A 176 4.30 2.12 1.90
N GLU A 177 4.47 3.06 0.96
CA GLU A 177 5.68 3.88 0.77
C GLU A 177 7.00 3.08 0.83
N PRO A 178 7.15 1.98 0.07
CA PRO A 178 8.18 0.95 0.30
C PRO A 178 9.62 1.43 0.05
N THR A 179 9.82 2.68 -0.34
CA THR A 179 11.14 3.23 -0.69
C THR A 179 11.47 4.56 -0.03
N THR A 180 10.59 5.12 0.80
CA THR A 180 10.75 6.46 1.39
C THR A 180 11.99 6.59 2.30
N ALA A 181 12.40 5.51 2.97
CA ALA A 181 13.57 5.50 3.87
C ALA A 181 14.90 5.13 3.18
N LEU A 182 14.93 5.09 1.83
CA LEU A 182 16.08 4.61 1.06
C LEU A 182 16.69 5.73 0.22
N ASP A 183 18.00 5.63 -0.03
CA ASP A 183 18.66 6.53 -0.99
C ASP A 183 18.14 6.29 -2.44
N VAL A 184 18.29 7.30 -3.30
CA VAL A 184 17.72 7.32 -4.66
C VAL A 184 18.15 6.12 -5.51
N THR A 185 19.39 5.64 -5.31
CA THR A 185 19.91 4.50 -6.09
C THR A 185 19.28 3.20 -5.65
N VAL A 186 19.20 2.97 -4.35
CA VAL A 186 18.55 1.80 -3.74
C VAL A 186 17.05 1.83 -4.03
N GLN A 187 16.41 3.01 -3.92
CA GLN A 187 15.00 3.19 -4.30
C GLN A 187 14.71 2.67 -5.71
N LYS A 188 15.49 3.08 -6.72
CA LYS A 188 15.32 2.63 -8.10
C LYS A 188 15.47 1.11 -8.24
N GLN A 189 16.41 0.51 -7.51
CA GLN A 189 16.61 -0.95 -7.53
C GLN A 189 15.42 -1.68 -6.90
N ILE A 190 14.92 -1.22 -5.76
CA ILE A 190 13.79 -1.82 -5.05
C ILE A 190 12.50 -1.72 -5.89
N LEU A 191 12.24 -0.58 -6.53
CA LEU A 191 11.08 -0.42 -7.41
C LEU A 191 11.12 -1.37 -8.62
N ARG A 192 12.29 -1.52 -9.26
CA ARG A 192 12.47 -2.49 -10.36
C ARG A 192 12.22 -3.92 -9.88
N LEU A 193 12.72 -4.25 -8.69
CA LEU A 193 12.55 -5.56 -8.08
C LEU A 193 11.08 -5.86 -7.79
N ILE A 194 10.35 -4.93 -7.14
CA ILE A 194 8.92 -5.08 -6.89
C ILE A 194 8.15 -5.27 -8.21
N ALA A 195 8.43 -4.46 -9.23
CA ALA A 195 7.78 -4.56 -10.52
C ALA A 195 8.09 -5.88 -11.26
N GLN A 196 9.31 -6.41 -11.11
CA GLN A 196 9.70 -7.71 -11.67
C GLN A 196 8.95 -8.85 -10.97
N LEU A 197 8.97 -8.89 -9.64
CA LEU A 197 8.27 -9.91 -8.86
C LEU A 197 6.75 -9.86 -9.10
N GLN A 198 6.18 -8.66 -9.18
CA GLN A 198 4.78 -8.46 -9.47
C GLN A 198 4.39 -9.10 -10.82
N ARG A 199 5.16 -8.89 -11.87
CA ARG A 199 4.92 -9.51 -13.18
C ARG A 199 5.12 -11.02 -13.15
N ASN A 200 6.19 -11.50 -12.51
CA ASN A 200 6.51 -12.93 -12.45
C ASN A 200 5.45 -13.73 -11.70
N HIS A 201 4.91 -13.16 -10.63
CA HIS A 201 3.92 -13.83 -9.76
C HIS A 201 2.46 -13.46 -10.07
N GLY A 202 2.22 -12.50 -10.97
CA GLY A 202 0.86 -12.05 -11.32
C GLY A 202 0.08 -11.44 -10.15
N THR A 203 0.76 -10.99 -9.11
CA THR A 203 0.17 -10.44 -7.90
C THR A 203 -0.34 -9.02 -8.15
N ALA A 204 -1.54 -8.69 -7.65
CA ALA A 204 -2.03 -7.31 -7.67
C ALA A 204 -1.32 -6.47 -6.60
N LEU A 205 -1.08 -5.17 -6.89
CA LEU A 205 -0.49 -4.23 -5.93
C LEU A 205 -1.42 -3.03 -5.69
N LEU A 206 -1.68 -2.72 -4.43
CA LEU A 206 -2.11 -1.39 -4.00
C LEU A 206 -0.86 -0.63 -3.52
N PHE A 207 -0.35 0.26 -4.39
CA PHE A 207 0.91 0.94 -4.17
C PHE A 207 0.68 2.34 -3.62
N VAL A 208 0.95 2.54 -2.34
CA VAL A 208 0.80 3.83 -1.65
C VAL A 208 2.10 4.61 -1.77
N THR A 209 2.03 5.83 -2.28
CA THR A 209 3.18 6.73 -2.41
C THR A 209 2.75 8.19 -2.53
N HIS A 210 3.65 9.11 -2.26
CA HIS A 210 3.52 10.52 -2.60
C HIS A 210 4.38 10.91 -3.82
N ASP A 211 5.17 9.97 -4.36
CA ASP A 211 6.08 10.21 -5.50
C ASP A 211 5.39 9.87 -6.83
N LEU A 212 4.92 10.90 -7.53
CA LEU A 212 4.29 10.78 -8.85
C LEU A 212 5.27 10.27 -9.93
N GLY A 213 6.57 10.50 -9.77
CA GLY A 213 7.59 9.96 -10.68
C GLY A 213 7.72 8.44 -10.58
N VAL A 214 7.45 7.86 -9.40
CA VAL A 214 7.34 6.42 -9.19
C VAL A 214 6.06 5.90 -9.84
N VAL A 215 4.93 6.55 -9.56
CA VAL A 215 3.62 6.18 -10.09
C VAL A 215 3.63 6.06 -11.62
N ALA A 216 4.17 7.05 -12.32
CA ALA A 216 4.27 7.07 -13.78
C ALA A 216 5.01 5.85 -14.36
N LYS A 217 5.88 5.18 -13.58
CA LYS A 217 6.73 4.07 -14.03
C LYS A 217 6.16 2.69 -13.73
N ILE A 218 5.35 2.56 -12.68
CA ILE A 218 4.97 1.23 -12.18
C ILE A 218 3.48 0.96 -12.23
N SER A 219 2.61 1.97 -12.20
CA SER A 219 1.17 1.77 -12.08
C SER A 219 0.44 1.82 -13.43
N GLN A 220 -0.66 1.09 -13.51
CA GLN A 220 -1.64 1.14 -14.61
C GLN A 220 -2.75 2.11 -14.33
N LYS A 221 -3.18 2.21 -13.06
CA LYS A 221 -4.23 3.14 -12.61
C LYS A 221 -3.80 3.91 -11.36
N VAL A 222 -4.35 5.10 -11.21
CA VAL A 222 -4.07 5.99 -10.09
C VAL A 222 -5.38 6.44 -9.47
N SER A 223 -5.44 6.38 -8.13
CA SER A 223 -6.48 7.04 -7.33
C SER A 223 -5.81 8.16 -6.53
N VAL A 224 -6.23 9.39 -6.77
CA VAL A 224 -5.71 10.59 -6.08
C VAL A 224 -6.56 10.85 -4.84
N LEU A 225 -5.92 10.91 -3.69
CA LEU A 225 -6.55 11.12 -2.39
C LEU A 225 -6.27 12.53 -1.86
N TYR A 226 -7.32 13.16 -1.35
CA TYR A 226 -7.23 14.38 -0.54
C TYR A 226 -8.15 14.25 0.68
N ALA A 227 -7.62 14.49 1.87
CA ALA A 227 -8.36 14.46 3.14
C ALA A 227 -9.33 13.25 3.28
N GLY A 228 -8.88 12.04 2.94
CA GLY A 228 -9.67 10.81 3.05
C GLY A 228 -10.71 10.58 1.96
N LYS A 229 -10.76 11.40 0.90
CA LYS A 229 -11.66 11.29 -0.26
C LYS A 229 -10.85 11.00 -1.50
N VAL A 230 -11.30 10.08 -2.36
CA VAL A 230 -10.77 9.94 -3.72
C VAL A 230 -11.33 11.09 -4.55
N VAL A 231 -10.46 11.99 -5.01
CA VAL A 231 -10.86 13.18 -5.77
C VAL A 231 -10.75 12.96 -7.28
N GLU A 232 -9.86 12.07 -7.71
CA GLU A 232 -9.74 11.68 -9.12
C GLU A 232 -9.24 10.24 -9.23
N GLU A 233 -9.76 9.52 -10.22
CA GLU A 233 -9.30 8.17 -10.59
C GLU A 233 -9.20 8.08 -12.11
N ALA A 234 -8.04 7.63 -12.62
CA ALA A 234 -7.82 7.48 -14.06
C ALA A 234 -6.75 6.41 -14.36
N ALA A 235 -6.65 6.01 -15.62
CA ALA A 235 -5.46 5.34 -16.11
C ALA A 235 -4.24 6.26 -15.93
N THR A 236 -3.08 5.69 -15.61
CA THR A 236 -1.88 6.48 -15.30
C THR A 236 -1.52 7.43 -16.44
N ALA A 237 -1.56 6.96 -17.68
CA ALA A 237 -1.25 7.79 -18.84
C ALA A 237 -2.20 8.98 -18.97
N ASP A 238 -3.50 8.76 -18.77
CA ASP A 238 -4.53 9.80 -18.89
C ASP A 238 -4.42 10.84 -17.77
N LEU A 239 -4.14 10.40 -16.54
CA LEU A 239 -3.95 11.29 -15.39
C LEU A 239 -2.79 12.28 -15.62
N PHE A 240 -1.67 11.80 -16.19
CA PHE A 240 -0.52 12.66 -16.47
C PHE A 240 -0.70 13.52 -17.73
N ALA A 241 -1.45 13.04 -18.74
CA ALA A 241 -1.69 13.78 -19.96
C ALA A 241 -2.76 14.88 -19.79
N SER A 242 -3.83 14.60 -19.05
CA SER A 242 -4.99 15.49 -18.93
C SER A 242 -5.67 15.36 -17.56
N PRO A 243 -5.01 15.77 -16.45
CA PRO A 243 -5.61 15.71 -15.11
C PRO A 243 -6.86 16.60 -15.04
N GLN A 244 -7.98 16.04 -14.58
CA GLN A 244 -9.28 16.72 -14.56
C GLN A 244 -9.50 17.52 -13.29
N HIS A 245 -9.04 17.00 -12.14
CA HIS A 245 -9.27 17.65 -10.86
C HIS A 245 -8.25 18.77 -10.59
N PRO A 246 -8.65 19.95 -10.08
CA PRO A 246 -7.71 21.04 -9.77
C PRO A 246 -6.55 20.64 -8.84
N TYR A 247 -6.84 19.83 -7.84
CA TYR A 247 -5.83 19.30 -6.92
C TYR A 247 -4.80 18.39 -7.63
N THR A 248 -5.26 17.53 -8.53
CA THR A 248 -4.38 16.65 -9.32
C THR A 248 -3.44 17.45 -10.20
N ARG A 249 -3.96 18.50 -10.87
CA ARG A 249 -3.15 19.44 -11.66
C ARG A 249 -2.07 20.10 -10.82
N ALA A 250 -2.46 20.61 -9.64
CA ALA A 250 -1.54 21.27 -8.73
C ALA A 250 -0.48 20.29 -8.17
N LEU A 251 -0.89 19.06 -7.83
CA LEU A 251 0.01 18.01 -7.34
C LEU A 251 1.05 17.60 -8.41
N ILE A 252 0.62 17.45 -9.67
CA ILE A 252 1.51 17.15 -10.79
C ILE A 252 2.46 18.34 -11.06
N ALA A 253 1.96 19.56 -11.01
CA ALA A 253 2.78 20.77 -11.21
C ALA A 253 3.82 20.96 -10.11
N ALA A 254 3.51 20.57 -8.86
CA ALA A 254 4.42 20.61 -7.72
C ALA A 254 5.50 19.51 -7.75
N THR A 255 5.34 18.49 -8.62
CA THR A 255 6.29 17.38 -8.69
C THR A 255 7.51 17.76 -9.52
N PRO A 256 8.75 17.62 -9.00
CA PRO A 256 9.97 17.95 -9.75
C PRO A 256 10.06 17.14 -11.04
N ARG A 257 10.27 17.80 -12.16
CA ARG A 257 10.58 17.14 -13.43
C ARG A 257 12.08 16.91 -13.48
N TYR A 258 12.52 15.67 -13.64
CA TYR A 258 13.95 15.33 -13.81
C TYR A 258 14.63 16.04 -15.00
N THR A 259 13.83 16.60 -15.91
CA THR A 259 14.30 17.34 -17.10
C THR A 259 14.53 18.83 -16.84
N ASP A 260 14.08 19.35 -15.69
CA ASP A 260 14.30 20.76 -15.31
C ASP A 260 14.82 20.85 -13.87
N PRO A 261 16.16 20.88 -13.70
CA PRO A 261 16.80 21.01 -12.39
C PRO A 261 16.47 22.33 -11.67
N TYR A 262 15.96 23.33 -12.40
CA TYR A 262 15.63 24.66 -11.88
C TYR A 262 14.11 24.86 -11.69
N ALA A 263 13.29 23.85 -11.99
CA ALA A 263 11.87 23.91 -11.65
C ALA A 263 11.75 24.04 -10.13
N SER A 264 11.44 25.25 -9.68
CA SER A 264 11.15 25.50 -8.26
C SER A 264 9.98 24.61 -7.84
N LEU A 265 10.13 23.91 -6.72
CA LEU A 265 9.06 23.21 -6.04
C LEU A 265 7.97 24.25 -5.70
N MET A 266 6.97 24.38 -6.58
CA MET A 266 5.81 25.20 -6.26
C MET A 266 4.90 24.36 -5.35
N PRO A 267 4.67 24.74 -4.10
CA PRO A 267 3.69 24.07 -3.26
C PRO A 267 2.33 24.14 -3.96
N VAL A 268 1.46 23.18 -3.65
CA VAL A 268 0.08 23.21 -4.14
C VAL A 268 -0.53 24.57 -3.76
N ASN A 269 -1.15 25.26 -4.72
CA ASN A 269 -1.68 26.60 -4.52
C ASN A 269 -2.67 26.62 -3.35
N GLU A 270 -2.44 27.51 -2.39
CA GLU A 270 -3.24 27.65 -1.17
C GLU A 270 -4.73 27.90 -1.49
N THR A 271 -5.04 28.60 -2.58
CA THR A 271 -6.44 28.82 -3.02
C THR A 271 -7.14 27.51 -3.40
N VAL A 272 -6.42 26.58 -4.05
CA VAL A 272 -6.95 25.26 -4.38
C VAL A 272 -7.19 24.44 -3.11
N LEU A 273 -6.23 24.48 -2.18
CA LEU A 273 -6.35 23.76 -0.89
C LEU A 273 -7.49 24.32 -0.03
N ALA A 274 -7.63 25.65 0.03
CA ALA A 274 -8.72 26.30 0.77
C ALA A 274 -10.10 25.92 0.21
N GLY A 275 -10.28 25.98 -1.12
CA GLY A 275 -11.54 25.57 -1.76
C GLY A 275 -11.91 24.11 -1.47
N LEU A 276 -10.93 23.21 -1.51
CA LEU A 276 -11.13 21.79 -1.18
C LEU A 276 -11.43 21.58 0.30
N ALA A 277 -10.75 22.31 1.19
CA ALA A 277 -11.00 22.22 2.62
C ALA A 277 -12.43 22.64 2.94
N ASP A 278 -12.95 23.70 2.31
CA ASP A 278 -14.33 24.17 2.44
C ASP A 278 -15.34 23.15 1.90
N GLU A 279 -15.07 22.54 0.74
CA GLU A 279 -15.90 21.46 0.19
C GLU A 279 -15.99 20.27 1.17
N ILE A 280 -14.86 19.82 1.70
CA ILE A 280 -14.80 18.71 2.65
C ILE A 280 -15.51 19.07 3.96
N ALA A 281 -15.29 20.27 4.49
CA ALA A 281 -15.95 20.72 5.70
C ALA A 281 -17.49 20.84 5.50
N GLY A 282 -17.92 21.28 4.31
CA GLY A 282 -19.34 21.28 3.92
C GLY A 282 -19.91 19.87 3.86
N ALA A 283 -19.22 18.94 3.21
CA ALA A 283 -19.62 17.53 3.12
C ALA A 283 -19.63 16.83 4.49
N ASP A 284 -18.69 17.15 5.38
CA ASP A 284 -18.65 16.61 6.74
C ASP A 284 -19.81 17.14 7.61
N ARG A 285 -20.18 18.42 7.47
CA ARG A 285 -21.37 18.99 8.16
C ARG A 285 -22.68 18.37 7.71
N ALA A 286 -22.81 18.08 6.43
CA ALA A 286 -24.01 17.47 5.84
C ALA A 286 -24.09 15.95 6.11
N TRP A 287 -22.96 15.31 6.38
CA TRP A 287 -22.92 13.87 6.55
C TRP A 287 -23.59 13.43 7.85
N ARG A 288 -24.41 12.38 7.75
CA ARG A 288 -24.98 11.66 8.90
C ARG A 288 -24.66 10.18 8.71
N PRO A 289 -24.09 9.50 9.72
CA PRO A 289 -23.85 8.06 9.63
C PRO A 289 -25.18 7.32 9.45
N SER A 290 -25.18 6.34 8.55
CA SER A 290 -26.37 5.57 8.21
C SER A 290 -26.84 4.66 9.36
N HIS A 291 -25.93 4.39 10.34
CA HIS A 291 -26.25 3.64 11.56
C HIS A 291 -25.44 4.20 12.72
N GLY A 292 -26.14 4.61 13.77
CA GLY A 292 -25.58 4.98 15.08
C GLY A 292 -25.28 3.76 15.92
#